data_4a9a0866616f2f67636a1a87c601f13d
#
_entry.id   4a9a0866616f2f67636a1a87c601f13d
#
_cell.length_a   1.000
_cell.length_b   1.000
_cell.length_c   1.000
_cell.angle_alpha   90.00
_cell.angle_beta   90.00
_cell.angle_gamma   90.00
#
_symmetry.space_group_name_H-M   'P 1'
#
loop_
_entity.id
_entity.type
_entity.pdbx_description
1 polymer ?
#
loop_
_entity_poly.entity_id
_entity_poly.type
_entity_poly.pdbx_seq_one_letter_code
_entity_poly.pdbx_strand_id
1 'polypeptide(L)'
;MSQIPELNYQQIREKLLAKHEIAIVDLREEHIYAQAHPLFTTNISLSRLEIEILNRIPRLDTTIVIYDDGDGRVERAYAKLTRYGYSQVYVLKGGVNAWQRDGGELFIDVNSATKAFGEWVEHFKHTPSLSAEEVQAKIDANENIVILDARRFDEYNTMSIPTGQSVPGAELVLRAPSLVKDENTMIIVNCAGRTRSIIGTQSLVNAQIPHPVYALRNGTIGWTLAGQSLEHGQSRSFKDTKMALNPELLENAKHLAAKAKVKTISLEQLNQFKADSSRTTYIFDVRDEEEYIQGHLVGSRWVAGGQLVQETDHNAAVRGARIVLVDDQLVRAYMTASWLGQMNWEVYVLETEFKAAFTEQGAWKPQVPLVKEIPLISPRALAELKQQKDIAIWDVLPFAQYKKGHVPGVAWLLKADTIELIQQAEFQAKEAIVLTCGAAIL
;
A
#
# COMPACT_ATOMS: atom_id res chain seq x y z
N MET A 1 29.81 -11.02 19.83
CA MET A 1 29.08 -10.59 18.63
C MET A 1 29.74 -9.32 18.12
N SER A 2 30.04 -9.20 16.83
CA SER A 2 30.52 -7.94 16.25
C SER A 2 29.47 -6.87 16.46
N GLN A 3 29.89 -5.67 16.85
CA GLN A 3 29.01 -4.53 17.03
C GLN A 3 28.28 -4.23 15.72
N ILE A 4 26.94 -4.11 15.73
CA ILE A 4 26.16 -3.76 14.54
C ILE A 4 26.52 -2.33 14.15
N PRO A 5 26.84 -2.03 12.88
CA PRO A 5 27.15 -0.68 12.46
C PRO A 5 25.95 0.27 12.62
N GLU A 6 26.21 1.52 12.95
CA GLU A 6 25.19 2.52 13.26
C GLU A 6 25.22 3.68 12.27
N LEU A 7 24.06 4.29 12.00
CA LEU A 7 23.91 5.60 11.37
C LEU A 7 23.10 6.53 12.28
N ASN A 8 23.56 7.77 12.43
CA ASN A 8 22.84 8.79 13.17
C ASN A 8 21.88 9.59 12.28
N TYR A 9 21.03 10.42 12.88
CA TYR A 9 20.08 11.30 12.21
C TYR A 9 20.70 12.11 11.07
N GLN A 10 21.84 12.76 11.27
CA GLN A 10 22.46 13.63 10.28
C GLN A 10 22.92 12.83 9.06
N GLN A 11 23.58 11.70 9.27
CA GLN A 11 24.05 10.82 8.19
C GLN A 11 22.89 10.28 7.33
N ILE A 12 21.77 9.93 7.98
CA ILE A 12 20.56 9.48 7.27
C ILE A 12 19.95 10.64 6.48
N ARG A 13 19.82 11.81 7.10
CA ARG A 13 19.31 13.02 6.46
C ARG A 13 20.13 13.44 5.22
N GLU A 14 21.44 13.39 5.31
CA GLU A 14 22.34 13.65 4.18
C GLU A 14 22.08 12.70 3.01
N LYS A 15 21.94 11.39 3.27
CA LYS A 15 21.62 10.40 2.24
C LYS A 15 20.27 10.68 1.58
N LEU A 16 19.24 11.01 2.36
CA LEU A 16 17.90 11.36 1.85
C LEU A 16 17.93 12.61 0.98
N LEU A 17 18.64 13.66 1.40
CA LEU A 17 18.76 14.91 0.64
C LEU A 17 19.59 14.73 -0.64
N ALA A 18 20.61 13.89 -0.61
CA ALA A 18 21.42 13.53 -1.77
C ALA A 18 20.70 12.54 -2.71
N LYS A 19 19.50 12.08 -2.36
CA LYS A 19 18.73 11.07 -3.10
C LYS A 19 19.49 9.75 -3.29
N HIS A 20 20.39 9.41 -2.38
CA HIS A 20 20.98 8.08 -2.34
C HIS A 20 19.91 7.05 -1.96
N GLU A 21 20.06 5.83 -2.48
CA GLU A 21 19.14 4.75 -2.09
C GLU A 21 19.32 4.38 -0.63
N ILE A 22 18.24 4.51 0.13
CA ILE A 22 18.18 4.18 1.55
C ILE A 22 16.76 3.74 1.91
N ALA A 23 16.66 2.70 2.73
CA ALA A 23 15.42 2.28 3.38
C ALA A 23 15.55 2.44 4.90
N ILE A 24 14.61 3.15 5.51
CA ILE A 24 14.51 3.27 6.97
C ILE A 24 13.37 2.36 7.40
N VAL A 25 13.66 1.34 8.21
CA VAL A 25 12.74 0.26 8.55
C VAL A 25 12.43 0.26 10.04
N ASP A 26 11.18 0.43 10.37
CA ASP A 26 10.65 0.23 11.72
C ASP A 26 10.26 -1.23 11.92
N LEU A 27 10.89 -1.88 12.90
CA LEU A 27 10.67 -3.30 13.22
C LEU A 27 9.55 -3.54 14.22
N ARG A 28 8.97 -2.48 14.76
CA ARG A 28 7.87 -2.55 15.72
C ARG A 28 6.57 -2.92 15.01
N GLU A 29 5.59 -3.39 15.78
CA GLU A 29 4.27 -3.63 15.22
C GLU A 29 3.59 -2.30 14.82
N GLU A 30 2.70 -2.32 13.83
CA GLU A 30 2.12 -1.13 13.21
C GLU A 30 1.47 -0.18 14.22
N HIS A 31 0.80 -0.71 15.25
CA HIS A 31 0.16 0.12 16.27
C HIS A 31 1.16 0.93 17.12
N ILE A 32 2.40 0.48 17.26
CA ILE A 32 3.48 1.23 17.91
C ILE A 32 4.13 2.20 16.94
N TYR A 33 4.38 1.73 15.70
CA TYR A 33 4.86 2.59 14.60
C TYR A 33 3.95 3.83 14.44
N ALA A 34 2.63 3.63 14.45
CA ALA A 34 1.65 4.69 14.28
C ALA A 34 1.63 5.74 15.43
N GLN A 35 2.28 5.46 16.56
CA GLN A 35 2.37 6.43 17.65
C GLN A 35 3.49 7.46 17.46
N ALA A 36 4.63 7.03 16.90
CA ALA A 36 5.75 7.92 16.61
C ALA A 36 6.75 7.25 15.67
N HIS A 37 7.06 7.87 14.53
CA HIS A 37 8.07 7.39 13.59
C HIS A 37 8.68 8.55 12.78
N PRO A 38 9.93 8.45 12.27
CA PRO A 38 10.49 9.38 11.30
C PRO A 38 9.73 9.39 9.97
N LEU A 39 9.70 10.54 9.28
CA LEU A 39 9.15 10.62 7.94
C LEU A 39 9.93 9.69 6.97
N PHE A 40 9.24 9.14 5.98
CA PHE A 40 9.78 8.18 4.98
C PHE A 40 10.25 6.84 5.57
N THR A 41 9.89 6.52 6.78
CA THR A 41 10.09 5.19 7.34
C THR A 41 9.04 4.23 6.80
N THR A 42 9.47 3.03 6.43
CA THR A 42 8.56 1.92 6.15
C THR A 42 8.42 1.03 7.38
N ASN A 43 7.20 0.65 7.71
CA ASN A 43 6.98 -0.34 8.77
C ASN A 43 7.08 -1.75 8.18
N ILE A 44 8.12 -2.48 8.56
CA ILE A 44 8.27 -3.92 8.30
C ILE A 44 8.50 -4.59 9.65
N SER A 45 7.42 -4.90 10.37
CA SER A 45 7.55 -5.49 11.69
C SER A 45 8.34 -6.80 11.65
N LEU A 46 9.03 -7.12 12.73
CA LEU A 46 9.82 -8.37 12.82
C LEU A 46 8.96 -9.61 12.53
N SER A 47 7.66 -9.56 12.85
CA SER A 47 6.69 -10.61 12.59
C SER A 47 6.43 -10.85 11.09
N ARG A 48 6.69 -9.85 10.24
CA ARG A 48 6.42 -9.89 8.80
C ARG A 48 7.68 -9.77 7.94
N LEU A 49 8.84 -9.66 8.56
CA LEU A 49 10.10 -9.36 7.88
C LEU A 49 10.37 -10.31 6.70
N GLU A 50 10.14 -11.61 6.87
CA GLU A 50 10.47 -12.62 5.86
C GLU A 50 9.61 -12.51 4.60
N ILE A 51 8.33 -12.15 4.73
CA ILE A 51 7.42 -12.06 3.58
C ILE A 51 7.45 -10.70 2.89
N GLU A 52 8.02 -9.69 3.53
CA GLU A 52 7.96 -8.32 3.03
C GLU A 52 9.30 -7.80 2.51
N ILE A 53 10.41 -8.22 3.12
CA ILE A 53 11.70 -7.58 2.91
C ILE A 53 12.18 -7.62 1.46
N LEU A 54 12.18 -8.78 0.78
CA LEU A 54 12.62 -8.88 -0.62
C LEU A 54 11.71 -8.13 -1.59
N ASN A 55 10.43 -8.02 -1.25
CA ASN A 55 9.43 -7.36 -2.10
C ASN A 55 9.44 -5.84 -1.96
N ARG A 56 9.93 -5.33 -0.83
CA ARG A 56 10.02 -3.89 -0.54
C ARG A 56 11.43 -3.35 -0.71
N ILE A 57 12.45 -4.17 -0.46
CA ILE A 57 13.87 -3.81 -0.59
C ILE A 57 14.56 -4.91 -1.42
N PRO A 58 14.37 -4.90 -2.77
CA PRO A 58 14.79 -6.04 -3.61
C PRO A 58 16.29 -6.15 -3.81
N ARG A 59 17.06 -5.07 -3.65
CA ARG A 59 18.53 -5.11 -3.80
C ARG A 59 19.20 -5.42 -2.46
N LEU A 60 20.07 -6.44 -2.46
CA LEU A 60 20.77 -6.91 -1.26
C LEU A 60 21.89 -5.98 -0.77
N ASP A 61 22.31 -5.03 -1.58
CA ASP A 61 23.31 -3.99 -1.26
C ASP A 61 22.70 -2.61 -0.98
N THR A 62 21.35 -2.52 -0.88
CA THR A 62 20.67 -1.29 -0.44
C THR A 62 21.08 -0.94 0.99
N THR A 63 21.36 0.35 1.26
CA THR A 63 21.54 0.84 2.63
C THR A 63 20.21 0.71 3.39
N ILE A 64 20.17 -0.16 4.41
CA ILE A 64 19.01 -0.36 5.27
C ILE A 64 19.35 0.15 6.67
N VAL A 65 18.49 0.99 7.24
CA VAL A 65 18.58 1.43 8.63
C VAL A 65 17.40 0.87 9.40
N ILE A 66 17.65 -0.01 10.35
CA ILE A 66 16.62 -0.65 11.18
C ILE A 66 16.59 -0.04 12.56
N TYR A 67 15.41 -0.03 13.19
CA TYR A 67 15.26 0.37 14.58
C TYR A 67 14.06 -0.30 15.27
N ASP A 68 14.10 -0.30 16.59
CA ASP A 68 13.04 -0.74 17.51
C ASP A 68 12.97 0.19 18.73
N ASP A 69 12.38 -0.26 19.82
CA ASP A 69 12.33 0.45 21.10
C ASP A 69 13.38 -0.08 22.12
N GLY A 70 14.43 -0.79 21.68
CA GLY A 70 15.46 -1.38 22.53
C GLY A 70 15.03 -2.72 23.14
N ASP A 71 14.14 -3.44 22.50
CA ASP A 71 13.56 -4.71 22.97
C ASP A 71 14.14 -5.95 22.28
N GLY A 72 15.25 -5.80 21.56
CA GLY A 72 16.00 -6.90 20.94
C GLY A 72 15.49 -7.32 19.56
N ARG A 73 14.53 -6.59 18.96
CA ARG A 73 14.10 -6.86 17.57
C ARG A 73 15.19 -6.52 16.57
N VAL A 74 16.01 -5.50 16.84
CA VAL A 74 17.14 -5.08 15.99
C VAL A 74 18.13 -6.22 15.81
N GLU A 75 18.58 -6.85 16.87
CA GLU A 75 19.56 -7.94 16.81
C GLU A 75 19.02 -9.14 16.03
N ARG A 76 17.75 -9.48 16.26
CA ARG A 76 17.05 -10.57 15.57
C ARG A 76 16.88 -10.28 14.08
N ALA A 77 16.48 -9.05 13.74
CA ALA A 77 16.31 -8.62 12.34
C ALA A 77 17.66 -8.54 11.61
N TYR A 78 18.69 -7.99 12.26
CA TYR A 78 20.05 -7.92 11.71
C TYR A 78 20.58 -9.31 11.35
N ALA A 79 20.47 -10.28 12.26
CA ALA A 79 20.88 -11.66 12.01
C ALA A 79 20.12 -12.30 10.82
N LYS A 80 18.80 -12.04 10.70
CA LYS A 80 17.99 -12.52 9.57
C LYS A 80 18.40 -11.84 8.27
N LEU A 81 18.52 -10.51 8.24
CA LEU A 81 18.86 -9.73 7.05
C LEU A 81 20.25 -10.13 6.52
N THR A 82 21.24 -10.25 7.40
CA THR A 82 22.59 -10.74 7.04
C THR A 82 22.52 -12.14 6.44
N ARG A 83 21.74 -13.06 7.04
CA ARG A 83 21.53 -14.41 6.52
C ARG A 83 20.85 -14.41 5.15
N TYR A 84 19.99 -13.44 4.86
CA TYR A 84 19.33 -13.27 3.56
C TYR A 84 20.24 -12.63 2.49
N GLY A 85 21.46 -12.20 2.88
CA GLY A 85 22.47 -11.66 2.00
C GLY A 85 22.51 -10.12 1.94
N TYR A 86 21.74 -9.41 2.78
CA TYR A 86 21.84 -7.95 2.84
C TYR A 86 23.19 -7.54 3.45
N SER A 87 23.94 -6.71 2.70
CA SER A 87 25.33 -6.36 3.03
C SER A 87 25.48 -4.99 3.72
N GLN A 88 24.46 -4.12 3.64
CA GLN A 88 24.53 -2.73 4.11
C GLN A 88 23.41 -2.46 5.14
N VAL A 89 23.42 -3.22 6.24
CA VAL A 89 22.43 -3.10 7.32
C VAL A 89 23.04 -2.35 8.50
N TYR A 90 22.36 -1.28 8.92
CA TYR A 90 22.74 -0.38 10.00
C TYR A 90 21.62 -0.26 11.01
N VAL A 91 21.96 0.15 12.23
CA VAL A 91 20.99 0.51 13.27
C VAL A 91 20.87 2.03 13.35
N LEU A 92 19.67 2.53 13.55
CA LEU A 92 19.45 3.94 13.91
C LEU A 92 20.05 4.21 15.29
N LYS A 93 21.13 4.95 15.32
CA LYS A 93 21.87 5.24 16.55
C LYS A 93 20.98 5.91 17.61
N GLY A 94 20.76 5.19 18.73
CA GLY A 94 19.92 5.65 19.84
C GLY A 94 18.42 5.70 19.54
N GLY A 95 17.97 5.07 18.43
CA GLY A 95 16.55 4.90 18.11
C GLY A 95 15.78 6.21 17.88
N VAL A 96 14.46 6.13 17.98
CA VAL A 96 13.53 7.26 17.75
C VAL A 96 13.81 8.43 18.71
N ASN A 97 14.20 8.14 19.94
CA ASN A 97 14.51 9.17 20.93
C ASN A 97 15.74 10.02 20.57
N ALA A 98 16.77 9.38 20.03
CA ALA A 98 17.95 10.09 19.53
C ALA A 98 17.63 10.88 18.25
N TRP A 99 16.82 10.31 17.35
CA TRP A 99 16.33 11.01 16.17
C TRP A 99 15.69 12.36 16.53
N GLN A 100 14.76 12.36 17.50
CA GLN A 100 14.06 13.57 17.93
C GLN A 100 15.00 14.55 18.64
N ARG A 101 15.84 14.07 19.55
CA ARG A 101 16.83 14.90 20.27
C ARG A 101 17.79 15.61 19.32
N ASP A 102 18.18 14.94 18.24
CA ASP A 102 19.15 15.46 17.25
C ASP A 102 18.47 16.35 16.18
N GLY A 103 17.18 16.69 16.36
CA GLY A 103 16.42 17.65 15.55
C GLY A 103 15.56 17.02 14.46
N GLY A 104 15.38 15.70 14.46
CA GLY A 104 14.45 15.00 13.56
C GLY A 104 13.01 15.09 14.07
N GLU A 105 12.07 15.31 13.17
CA GLU A 105 10.64 15.28 13.48
C GLU A 105 10.12 13.85 13.55
N LEU A 106 9.13 13.66 14.43
CA LEU A 106 8.36 12.41 14.52
C LEU A 106 6.92 12.66 14.09
N PHE A 107 6.38 11.70 13.37
CA PHE A 107 5.03 11.72 12.84
C PHE A 107 4.20 10.61 13.48
N ILE A 108 2.91 10.83 13.52
CA ILE A 108 1.92 9.86 14.03
C ILE A 108 1.11 9.29 12.88
N ASP A 109 0.41 8.17 13.15
CA ASP A 109 -0.43 7.46 12.18
C ASP A 109 0.39 6.73 11.09
N VAL A 110 -0.28 6.08 10.14
CA VAL A 110 0.32 5.42 8.97
C VAL A 110 0.21 6.31 7.74
N ASN A 111 1.09 6.11 6.74
CA ASN A 111 1.10 6.86 5.48
C ASN A 111 1.23 8.39 5.68
N SER A 112 2.01 8.81 6.66
CA SER A 112 2.10 10.21 7.10
C SER A 112 2.58 11.14 5.97
N ALA A 113 3.52 10.71 5.13
CA ALA A 113 4.01 11.49 4.00
C ALA A 113 2.88 11.81 3.00
N THR A 114 2.08 10.83 2.64
CA THR A 114 0.95 11.02 1.71
C THR A 114 -0.19 11.82 2.33
N LYS A 115 -0.46 11.61 3.61
CA LYS A 115 -1.47 12.40 4.33
C LYS A 115 -1.09 13.88 4.37
N ALA A 116 0.15 14.20 4.74
CA ALA A 116 0.66 15.56 4.72
C ALA A 116 0.62 16.18 3.30
N PHE A 117 0.96 15.39 2.28
CA PHE A 117 0.86 15.80 0.89
C PHE A 117 -0.59 16.09 0.46
N GLY A 118 -1.55 15.26 0.87
CA GLY A 118 -2.98 15.50 0.62
C GLY A 118 -3.49 16.82 1.21
N GLU A 119 -3.13 17.14 2.44
CA GLU A 119 -3.46 18.41 3.08
C GLU A 119 -2.81 19.60 2.34
N TRP A 120 -1.56 19.44 1.91
CA TRP A 120 -0.88 20.43 1.06
C TRP A 120 -1.60 20.65 -0.26
N VAL A 121 -2.05 19.56 -0.94
CA VAL A 121 -2.82 19.66 -2.20
C VAL A 121 -4.12 20.41 -1.97
N GLU A 122 -4.91 20.07 -0.95
CA GLU A 122 -6.16 20.77 -0.65
C GLU A 122 -5.94 22.26 -0.43
N HIS A 123 -4.92 22.60 0.38
CA HIS A 123 -4.61 23.99 0.71
C HIS A 123 -4.19 24.80 -0.53
N PHE A 124 -3.25 24.31 -1.35
CA PHE A 124 -2.69 25.08 -2.48
C PHE A 124 -3.51 24.98 -3.76
N LYS A 125 -4.30 23.91 -3.94
CA LYS A 125 -5.16 23.73 -5.12
C LYS A 125 -6.60 24.19 -4.86
N HIS A 126 -6.94 24.49 -3.60
CA HIS A 126 -8.31 24.82 -3.21
C HIS A 126 -9.30 23.77 -3.68
N THR A 127 -8.96 22.49 -3.47
CA THR A 127 -9.77 21.35 -3.92
C THR A 127 -11.20 21.48 -3.41
N PRO A 128 -12.21 21.53 -4.29
CA PRO A 128 -13.60 21.75 -3.89
C PRO A 128 -14.11 20.63 -2.97
N SER A 129 -14.86 20.97 -1.93
CA SER A 129 -15.44 20.00 -1.01
C SER A 129 -16.83 20.41 -0.52
N LEU A 130 -17.64 19.39 -0.18
CA LEU A 130 -18.95 19.55 0.45
C LEU A 130 -18.94 18.85 1.82
N SER A 131 -19.71 19.37 2.78
CA SER A 131 -19.91 18.73 4.08
C SER A 131 -20.83 17.51 3.98
N ALA A 132 -20.85 16.67 5.01
CA ALA A 132 -21.76 15.53 5.09
C ALA A 132 -23.24 15.97 5.01
N GLU A 133 -23.58 17.06 5.66
CA GLU A 133 -24.93 17.63 5.67
C GLU A 133 -25.35 18.14 4.29
N GLU A 134 -24.45 18.84 3.58
CA GLU A 134 -24.69 19.33 2.23
C GLU A 134 -24.93 18.18 1.25
N VAL A 135 -24.13 17.09 1.37
CA VAL A 135 -24.29 15.91 0.51
C VAL A 135 -25.58 15.15 0.87
N GLN A 136 -25.92 15.00 2.16
CA GLN A 136 -27.17 14.37 2.57
C GLN A 136 -28.39 15.13 2.03
N ALA A 137 -28.38 16.47 2.13
CA ALA A 137 -29.46 17.28 1.59
C ALA A 137 -29.67 17.08 0.08
N LYS A 138 -28.57 16.89 -0.67
CA LYS A 138 -28.64 16.59 -2.13
C LYS A 138 -29.19 15.19 -2.40
N ILE A 139 -28.86 14.19 -1.58
CA ILE A 139 -29.44 12.86 -1.67
C ILE A 139 -30.94 12.91 -1.40
N ASP A 140 -31.36 13.60 -0.33
CA ASP A 140 -32.77 13.73 0.08
C ASP A 140 -33.61 14.48 -0.96
N ALA A 141 -33.01 15.47 -1.60
CA ALA A 141 -33.62 16.23 -2.70
C ALA A 141 -33.61 15.48 -4.05
N ASN A 142 -33.00 14.29 -4.11
CA ASN A 142 -32.80 13.49 -5.33
C ASN A 142 -32.18 14.31 -6.47
N GLU A 143 -31.17 15.14 -6.12
CA GLU A 143 -30.41 15.93 -7.09
C GLU A 143 -29.62 15.02 -8.06
N ASN A 144 -29.23 15.56 -9.21
CA ASN A 144 -28.43 14.84 -10.20
C ASN A 144 -26.97 14.75 -9.75
N ILE A 145 -26.70 13.83 -8.82
CA ILE A 145 -25.37 13.56 -8.26
C ILE A 145 -24.96 12.12 -8.47
N VAL A 146 -23.65 11.87 -8.47
CA VAL A 146 -23.05 10.54 -8.36
C VAL A 146 -21.98 10.57 -7.27
N ILE A 147 -22.01 9.58 -6.38
CA ILE A 147 -21.02 9.45 -5.29
C ILE A 147 -20.06 8.32 -5.64
N LEU A 148 -18.78 8.65 -5.80
CA LEU A 148 -17.72 7.72 -6.18
C LEU A 148 -16.79 7.48 -5.00
N ASP A 149 -16.72 6.25 -4.52
CA ASP A 149 -15.88 5.87 -3.39
C ASP A 149 -14.48 5.45 -3.88
N ALA A 150 -13.49 6.27 -3.56
CA ALA A 150 -12.09 6.11 -3.98
C ALA A 150 -11.31 5.06 -3.16
N ARG A 151 -11.94 4.40 -2.19
CA ARG A 151 -11.33 3.35 -1.35
C ARG A 151 -11.23 2.03 -2.11
N ARG A 152 -10.54 1.08 -1.50
CA ARG A 152 -10.60 -0.32 -1.94
C ARG A 152 -12.02 -0.87 -1.81
N PHE A 153 -12.34 -1.85 -2.64
CA PHE A 153 -13.68 -2.46 -2.65
C PHE A 153 -14.07 -3.08 -1.31
N ASP A 154 -13.13 -3.71 -0.60
CA ASP A 154 -13.41 -4.31 0.71
C ASP A 154 -13.77 -3.27 1.78
N GLU A 155 -13.15 -2.08 1.74
CA GLU A 155 -13.52 -0.95 2.61
C GLU A 155 -14.92 -0.42 2.27
N TYR A 156 -15.21 -0.26 0.97
CA TYR A 156 -16.52 0.17 0.47
C TYR A 156 -17.62 -0.83 0.83
N ASN A 157 -17.40 -2.13 0.61
CA ASN A 157 -18.36 -3.18 0.93
C ASN A 157 -18.63 -3.26 2.44
N THR A 158 -17.62 -3.02 3.28
CA THR A 158 -17.80 -3.00 4.73
C THR A 158 -18.77 -1.89 5.16
N MET A 159 -18.61 -0.68 4.61
CA MET A 159 -19.48 0.46 4.86
C MET A 159 -19.32 1.51 3.74
N SER A 160 -20.41 2.13 3.31
CA SER A 160 -20.41 3.12 2.24
C SER A 160 -21.42 4.24 2.48
N ILE A 161 -21.19 5.37 1.80
CA ILE A 161 -22.17 6.45 1.74
C ILE A 161 -23.39 5.96 0.93
N PRO A 162 -24.64 6.27 1.34
CA PRO A 162 -25.84 5.88 0.60
C PRO A 162 -25.73 6.27 -0.89
N THR A 163 -26.21 5.36 -1.73
CA THR A 163 -26.16 5.46 -3.21
C THR A 163 -24.77 5.45 -3.85
N GLY A 164 -23.71 5.51 -3.07
CA GLY A 164 -22.33 5.50 -3.55
C GLY A 164 -21.96 4.20 -4.27
N GLN A 165 -20.97 4.27 -5.16
CA GLN A 165 -20.41 3.12 -5.88
C GLN A 165 -18.89 3.08 -5.77
N SER A 166 -18.31 1.89 -5.77
CA SER A 166 -16.87 1.69 -5.66
C SER A 166 -16.16 2.07 -6.96
N VAL A 167 -15.25 3.05 -6.87
CA VAL A 167 -14.37 3.50 -7.96
C VAL A 167 -13.00 3.83 -7.35
N PRO A 168 -12.12 2.85 -7.15
CA PRO A 168 -10.79 3.07 -6.56
C PRO A 168 -10.04 4.21 -7.21
N GLY A 169 -9.27 4.97 -6.43
CA GLY A 169 -8.75 6.29 -6.79
C GLY A 169 -8.15 6.43 -8.20
N ALA A 170 -7.37 5.45 -8.68
CA ALA A 170 -6.80 5.50 -10.03
C ALA A 170 -7.84 5.30 -11.14
N GLU A 171 -8.95 4.61 -10.86
CA GLU A 171 -10.04 4.40 -11.83
C GLU A 171 -10.89 5.65 -12.05
N LEU A 172 -10.86 6.63 -11.13
CA LEU A 172 -11.76 7.80 -11.17
C LEU A 172 -11.71 8.53 -12.52
N VAL A 173 -10.53 8.93 -12.98
CA VAL A 173 -10.40 9.71 -14.23
C VAL A 173 -10.84 8.88 -15.44
N LEU A 174 -10.47 7.62 -15.48
CA LEU A 174 -10.80 6.70 -16.57
C LEU A 174 -12.31 6.39 -16.63
N ARG A 175 -12.96 6.23 -15.46
CA ARG A 175 -14.32 5.69 -15.35
C ARG A 175 -15.42 6.75 -15.16
N ALA A 176 -15.11 7.90 -14.54
CA ALA A 176 -16.10 8.92 -14.22
C ALA A 176 -16.99 9.33 -15.41
N PRO A 177 -16.47 9.52 -16.65
CA PRO A 177 -17.31 9.86 -17.80
C PRO A 177 -18.37 8.82 -18.15
N SER A 178 -18.18 7.57 -17.77
CA SER A 178 -19.14 6.47 -18.00
C SER A 178 -20.16 6.30 -16.88
N LEU A 179 -19.95 6.98 -15.75
CA LEU A 179 -20.74 6.83 -14.53
C LEU A 179 -21.71 8.00 -14.30
N VAL A 180 -21.58 9.06 -15.08
CA VAL A 180 -22.47 10.23 -15.04
C VAL A 180 -23.66 10.06 -15.98
N LYS A 181 -24.80 10.64 -15.63
CA LYS A 181 -26.03 10.56 -16.46
C LYS A 181 -26.00 11.52 -17.63
N ASP A 182 -25.56 12.74 -17.38
CA ASP A 182 -25.49 13.83 -18.33
C ASP A 182 -24.45 14.86 -17.91
N GLU A 183 -24.24 15.90 -18.70
CA GLU A 183 -23.25 16.96 -18.48
C GLU A 183 -23.45 17.79 -17.19
N ASN A 184 -24.65 17.77 -16.61
CA ASN A 184 -24.94 18.49 -15.38
C ASN A 184 -24.81 17.62 -14.13
N THR A 185 -24.44 16.35 -14.27
CA THR A 185 -24.26 15.46 -13.13
C THR A 185 -23.08 15.92 -12.28
N MET A 186 -23.33 16.19 -10.99
CA MET A 186 -22.30 16.52 -10.02
C MET A 186 -21.60 15.24 -9.52
N ILE A 187 -20.28 15.24 -9.49
CA ILE A 187 -19.47 14.14 -8.99
C ILE A 187 -18.99 14.45 -7.57
N ILE A 188 -19.27 13.55 -6.63
CA ILE A 188 -18.81 13.64 -5.24
C ILE A 188 -17.88 12.48 -4.97
N VAL A 189 -16.62 12.75 -4.61
CA VAL A 189 -15.62 11.73 -4.33
C VAL A 189 -15.53 11.50 -2.83
N ASN A 190 -15.75 10.24 -2.41
CA ASN A 190 -15.67 9.81 -1.01
C ASN A 190 -14.39 9.00 -0.74
N CYS A 191 -13.95 9.00 0.53
CA CYS A 191 -13.02 8.01 1.09
C CYS A 191 -13.29 7.79 2.59
N ALA A 192 -12.37 7.17 3.33
CA ALA A 192 -12.53 6.98 4.78
C ALA A 192 -12.46 8.31 5.56
N GLY A 193 -11.48 9.16 5.23
CA GLY A 193 -11.24 10.45 5.89
C GLY A 193 -11.04 11.57 4.88
N ARG A 194 -9.78 11.86 4.52
CA ARG A 194 -9.45 13.05 3.73
C ARG A 194 -8.63 12.75 2.47
N THR A 195 -7.47 12.14 2.60
CA THR A 195 -6.42 12.10 1.58
C THR A 195 -6.89 11.57 0.22
N ARG A 196 -7.52 10.39 0.17
CA ARG A 196 -7.94 9.77 -1.10
C ARG A 196 -9.06 10.53 -1.79
N SER A 197 -10.00 11.15 -1.04
CA SER A 197 -11.05 11.99 -1.64
C SER A 197 -10.48 13.31 -2.17
N ILE A 198 -9.55 13.94 -1.45
CA ILE A 198 -8.85 15.15 -1.93
C ILE A 198 -8.08 14.85 -3.21
N ILE A 199 -7.21 13.84 -3.20
CA ILE A 199 -6.39 13.44 -4.36
C ILE A 199 -7.29 13.00 -5.53
N GLY A 200 -8.34 12.22 -5.27
CA GLY A 200 -9.28 11.76 -6.29
C GLY A 200 -10.06 12.92 -6.94
N THR A 201 -10.61 13.82 -6.13
CA THR A 201 -11.29 15.02 -6.62
C THR A 201 -10.34 15.89 -7.43
N GLN A 202 -9.16 16.17 -6.91
CA GLN A 202 -8.17 16.98 -7.62
C GLN A 202 -7.67 16.29 -8.90
N SER A 203 -7.65 14.96 -8.95
CA SER A 203 -7.36 14.22 -10.18
C SER A 203 -8.39 14.50 -11.28
N LEU A 204 -9.67 14.46 -10.94
CA LEU A 204 -10.76 14.78 -11.88
C LEU A 204 -10.69 16.24 -12.35
N VAL A 205 -10.46 17.17 -11.43
CA VAL A 205 -10.28 18.60 -11.76
C VAL A 205 -9.07 18.79 -12.68
N ASN A 206 -7.94 18.21 -12.35
CA ASN A 206 -6.70 18.31 -13.14
C ASN A 206 -6.85 17.69 -14.54
N ALA A 207 -7.57 16.59 -14.65
CA ALA A 207 -7.88 15.93 -15.92
C ALA A 207 -8.93 16.67 -16.76
N GLN A 208 -9.45 17.81 -16.26
CA GLN A 208 -10.43 18.65 -16.92
C GLN A 208 -11.75 17.91 -17.23
N ILE A 209 -12.20 17.05 -16.29
CA ILE A 209 -13.51 16.41 -16.40
C ILE A 209 -14.59 17.51 -16.42
N PRO A 210 -15.48 17.54 -17.46
CA PRO A 210 -16.41 18.66 -17.67
C PRO A 210 -17.66 18.58 -16.77
N HIS A 211 -17.45 18.32 -15.47
CA HIS A 211 -18.51 18.19 -14.47
C HIS A 211 -18.14 18.97 -13.20
N PRO A 212 -19.10 19.43 -12.41
CA PRO A 212 -18.86 19.90 -11.05
C PRO A 212 -18.33 18.73 -10.21
N VAL A 213 -17.13 18.86 -9.61
CA VAL A 213 -16.48 17.81 -8.82
C VAL A 213 -16.20 18.30 -7.42
N TYR A 214 -16.55 17.52 -6.40
CA TYR A 214 -16.34 17.85 -5.00
C TYR A 214 -15.83 16.64 -4.20
N ALA A 215 -14.96 16.86 -3.21
CA ALA A 215 -14.63 15.88 -2.20
C ALA A 215 -15.72 15.87 -1.10
N LEU A 216 -16.13 14.70 -0.63
CA LEU A 216 -16.87 14.61 0.63
C LEU A 216 -15.89 14.91 1.78
N ARG A 217 -16.12 16.04 2.45
CA ARG A 217 -15.24 16.50 3.55
C ARG A 217 -15.24 15.50 4.69
N ASN A 218 -14.05 15.06 5.09
CA ASN A 218 -13.82 14.05 6.12
C ASN A 218 -14.42 12.67 5.84
N GLY A 219 -14.88 12.38 4.63
CA GLY A 219 -15.28 11.05 4.18
C GLY A 219 -16.33 10.35 5.03
N THR A 220 -16.23 9.01 5.14
CA THR A 220 -17.15 8.21 5.98
C THR A 220 -17.03 8.56 7.48
N ILE A 221 -15.86 8.99 7.96
CA ILE A 221 -15.69 9.45 9.34
C ILE A 221 -16.52 10.72 9.58
N GLY A 222 -16.38 11.72 8.71
CA GLY A 222 -17.17 12.96 8.81
C GLY A 222 -18.67 12.71 8.69
N TRP A 223 -19.06 11.80 7.79
CA TRP A 223 -20.45 11.36 7.62
C TRP A 223 -21.05 10.80 8.90
N THR A 224 -20.33 9.90 9.55
CA THR A 224 -20.76 9.30 10.84
C THR A 224 -20.80 10.33 11.96
N LEU A 225 -19.80 11.23 12.04
CA LEU A 225 -19.76 12.29 13.06
C LEU A 225 -20.89 13.30 12.89
N ALA A 226 -21.39 13.52 11.67
CA ALA A 226 -22.58 14.32 11.37
C ALA A 226 -23.90 13.59 11.71
N GLY A 227 -23.85 12.37 12.25
CA GLY A 227 -25.03 11.57 12.63
C GLY A 227 -25.75 10.93 11.44
N GLN A 228 -25.13 10.89 10.27
CA GLN A 228 -25.69 10.28 9.07
C GLN A 228 -25.50 8.75 9.06
N SER A 229 -26.43 8.02 8.42
CA SER A 229 -26.38 6.57 8.32
C SER A 229 -25.51 6.10 7.15
N LEU A 230 -24.80 5.00 7.35
CA LEU A 230 -24.03 4.31 6.31
C LEU A 230 -24.78 3.08 5.79
N GLU A 231 -24.55 2.73 4.54
CA GLU A 231 -24.89 1.41 3.99
C GLU A 231 -23.79 0.40 4.25
N HIS A 232 -24.16 -0.89 4.32
CA HIS A 232 -23.25 -2.00 4.54
C HIS A 232 -23.48 -3.10 3.50
N GLY A 233 -22.43 -3.85 3.14
CA GLY A 233 -22.51 -4.98 2.21
C GLY A 233 -22.84 -4.61 0.77
N GLN A 234 -22.67 -3.36 0.37
CA GLN A 234 -22.98 -2.90 -0.97
C GLN A 234 -21.92 -3.39 -1.98
N SER A 235 -22.39 -3.71 -3.20
CA SER A 235 -21.54 -4.25 -4.27
C SER A 235 -21.52 -3.38 -5.54
N ARG A 236 -22.19 -2.22 -5.55
CA ARG A 236 -22.20 -1.32 -6.71
C ARG A 236 -20.78 -0.90 -7.08
N SER A 237 -20.40 -1.04 -8.33
CA SER A 237 -19.03 -0.84 -8.79
C SER A 237 -18.99 -0.21 -10.17
N PHE A 238 -17.88 0.45 -10.50
CA PHE A 238 -17.58 0.91 -11.86
C PHE A 238 -17.63 -0.23 -12.91
N LYS A 239 -17.42 -1.48 -12.49
CA LYS A 239 -17.46 -2.66 -13.35
C LYS A 239 -18.86 -2.95 -13.90
N ASP A 240 -19.90 -2.43 -13.28
CA ASP A 240 -21.29 -2.58 -13.72
C ASP A 240 -21.60 -1.73 -14.96
N THR A 241 -20.69 -0.82 -15.33
CA THR A 241 -20.87 0.12 -16.46
C THR A 241 -19.78 -0.08 -17.51
N LYS A 242 -20.20 -0.14 -18.78
CA LYS A 242 -19.26 -0.25 -19.90
C LYS A 242 -18.45 1.05 -20.02
N MET A 243 -17.12 0.91 -20.06
CA MET A 243 -16.22 2.05 -20.21
C MET A 243 -16.39 2.73 -21.58
N ALA A 244 -16.50 4.05 -21.57
CA ALA A 244 -16.39 4.88 -22.74
C ALA A 244 -14.93 5.33 -22.93
N LEU A 245 -14.33 4.98 -24.07
CA LEU A 245 -12.98 5.46 -24.39
C LEU A 245 -13.05 6.95 -24.75
N ASN A 246 -12.21 7.77 -24.11
CA ASN A 246 -12.04 9.17 -24.43
C ASN A 246 -10.54 9.48 -24.61
N PRO A 247 -10.08 9.65 -25.87
CA PRO A 247 -8.67 9.95 -26.16
C PRO A 247 -8.16 11.25 -25.49
N GLU A 248 -9.02 12.23 -25.27
CA GLU A 248 -8.68 13.50 -24.63
C GLU A 248 -8.20 13.29 -23.18
N LEU A 249 -8.79 12.32 -22.46
CA LEU A 249 -8.36 11.98 -21.10
C LEU A 249 -6.90 11.51 -21.06
N LEU A 250 -6.48 10.72 -22.05
CA LEU A 250 -5.09 10.27 -22.14
C LEU A 250 -4.14 11.45 -22.37
N GLU A 251 -4.48 12.36 -23.28
CA GLU A 251 -3.65 13.54 -23.56
C GLU A 251 -3.56 14.46 -22.32
N ASN A 252 -4.67 14.67 -21.62
CA ASN A 252 -4.69 15.45 -20.39
C ASN A 252 -3.83 14.79 -19.31
N ALA A 253 -3.92 13.46 -19.13
CA ALA A 253 -3.11 12.70 -18.18
C ALA A 253 -1.61 12.78 -18.52
N LYS A 254 -1.22 12.63 -19.80
CA LYS A 254 0.16 12.81 -20.27
C LYS A 254 0.70 14.21 -19.97
N HIS A 255 -0.10 15.23 -20.27
CA HIS A 255 0.28 16.61 -20.00
C HIS A 255 0.52 16.89 -18.51
N LEU A 256 -0.36 16.37 -17.64
CA LEU A 256 -0.21 16.46 -16.19
C LEU A 256 1.06 15.75 -15.68
N ALA A 257 1.32 14.55 -16.18
CA ALA A 257 2.50 13.78 -15.82
C ALA A 257 3.79 14.49 -16.28
N ALA A 258 3.79 15.08 -17.47
CA ALA A 258 4.92 15.87 -17.97
C ALA A 258 5.22 17.09 -17.07
N LYS A 259 4.19 17.80 -16.58
CA LYS A 259 4.34 18.88 -15.59
C LYS A 259 4.98 18.39 -14.28
N ALA A 260 4.72 17.18 -13.89
CA ALA A 260 5.32 16.52 -12.73
C ALA A 260 6.69 15.87 -13.03
N LYS A 261 7.29 16.14 -14.21
CA LYS A 261 8.59 15.62 -14.68
C LYS A 261 8.62 14.09 -14.85
N VAL A 262 7.47 13.45 -15.02
CA VAL A 262 7.35 12.04 -15.37
C VAL A 262 7.86 11.82 -16.79
N LYS A 263 8.59 10.71 -17.00
CA LYS A 263 9.10 10.33 -18.30
C LYS A 263 8.42 9.08 -18.82
N THR A 264 8.26 8.99 -20.11
CA THR A 264 7.81 7.76 -20.78
C THR A 264 9.02 6.92 -21.17
N ILE A 265 8.92 5.61 -21.03
CA ILE A 265 9.96 4.65 -21.44
C ILE A 265 9.39 3.52 -22.27
N SER A 266 10.24 2.98 -23.17
CA SER A 266 9.94 1.77 -23.92
C SER A 266 10.24 0.50 -23.12
N LEU A 267 9.79 -0.65 -23.62
CA LEU A 267 10.11 -1.96 -23.04
C LEU A 267 11.63 -2.24 -23.06
N GLU A 268 12.34 -1.76 -24.08
CA GLU A 268 13.80 -1.87 -24.17
C GLU A 268 14.48 -1.10 -23.04
N GLN A 269 14.07 0.14 -22.79
CA GLN A 269 14.58 0.96 -21.68
C GLN A 269 14.25 0.35 -20.32
N LEU A 270 13.06 -0.23 -20.15
CA LEU A 270 12.72 -0.98 -18.95
C LEU A 270 13.67 -2.17 -18.75
N ASN A 271 13.99 -2.91 -19.80
CA ASN A 271 14.94 -4.02 -19.72
C ASN A 271 16.36 -3.55 -19.35
N GLN A 272 16.78 -2.37 -19.82
CA GLN A 272 18.03 -1.74 -19.36
C GLN A 272 17.97 -1.39 -17.87
N PHE A 273 16.84 -0.87 -17.36
CA PHE A 273 16.66 -0.60 -15.93
C PHE A 273 16.69 -1.88 -15.09
N LYS A 274 16.09 -2.97 -15.59
CA LYS A 274 16.14 -4.28 -14.92
C LYS A 274 17.55 -4.87 -14.88
N ALA A 275 18.37 -4.62 -15.88
CA ALA A 275 19.76 -5.06 -15.95
C ALA A 275 20.72 -4.20 -15.11
N ASP A 276 20.33 -2.97 -14.75
CA ASP A 276 21.12 -2.06 -13.93
C ASP A 276 21.05 -2.48 -12.46
N SER A 277 22.02 -3.29 -12.03
CA SER A 277 22.11 -3.74 -10.63
C SER A 277 22.52 -2.63 -9.64
N SER A 278 22.93 -1.44 -10.12
CA SER A 278 23.34 -0.33 -9.27
C SER A 278 22.18 0.44 -8.65
N ARG A 279 20.96 0.27 -9.18
CA ARG A 279 19.76 1.00 -8.73
C ARG A 279 18.52 0.10 -8.62
N THR A 280 17.75 0.36 -7.58
CA THR A 280 16.43 -0.27 -7.41
C THR A 280 15.44 0.27 -8.45
N THR A 281 14.74 -0.64 -9.13
CA THR A 281 13.64 -0.32 -10.02
C THR A 281 12.39 -1.09 -9.57
N TYR A 282 11.40 -0.37 -9.07
CA TYR A 282 10.07 -0.92 -8.83
C TYR A 282 9.25 -0.90 -10.11
N ILE A 283 8.53 -1.98 -10.38
CA ILE A 283 7.62 -2.08 -11.52
C ILE A 283 6.24 -2.39 -10.96
N PHE A 284 5.34 -1.41 -10.99
CA PHE A 284 3.99 -1.55 -10.48
C PHE A 284 2.96 -1.55 -11.60
N ASP A 285 2.14 -2.59 -11.65
CA ASP A 285 0.91 -2.59 -12.43
C ASP A 285 -0.18 -1.90 -11.61
N VAL A 286 -0.71 -0.80 -12.14
CA VAL A 286 -1.63 0.10 -11.41
C VAL A 286 -3.09 -0.09 -11.80
N ARG A 287 -3.39 -1.13 -12.57
CA ARG A 287 -4.73 -1.50 -13.02
C ARG A 287 -5.57 -2.12 -11.91
N ASP A 288 -6.79 -2.54 -12.27
CA ASP A 288 -7.61 -3.40 -11.42
C ASP A 288 -6.97 -4.79 -11.25
N GLU A 289 -7.23 -5.43 -10.11
CA GLU A 289 -6.65 -6.74 -9.78
C GLU A 289 -7.05 -7.85 -10.77
N GLU A 290 -8.28 -7.83 -11.24
CA GLU A 290 -8.76 -8.82 -12.21
C GLU A 290 -8.04 -8.67 -13.56
N GLU A 291 -7.79 -7.42 -14.00
CA GLU A 291 -7.01 -7.16 -15.22
C GLU A 291 -5.58 -7.67 -15.07
N TYR A 292 -4.95 -7.46 -13.91
CA TYR A 292 -3.62 -8.01 -13.60
C TYR A 292 -3.61 -9.54 -13.63
N ILE A 293 -4.58 -10.18 -12.98
CA ILE A 293 -4.69 -11.65 -12.91
C ILE A 293 -4.86 -12.27 -14.31
N GLN A 294 -5.62 -11.61 -15.19
CA GLN A 294 -5.86 -12.07 -16.55
C GLN A 294 -4.61 -11.98 -17.44
N GLY A 295 -3.74 -11.02 -17.18
CA GLY A 295 -2.48 -10.88 -17.90
C GLY A 295 -1.69 -9.66 -17.42
N HIS A 296 -0.39 -9.86 -17.15
CA HIS A 296 0.49 -8.79 -16.69
C HIS A 296 1.92 -8.94 -17.21
N LEU A 297 2.69 -7.87 -17.05
CA LEU A 297 4.10 -7.83 -17.43
C LEU A 297 4.95 -8.65 -16.45
N VAL A 298 5.83 -9.49 -16.99
CA VAL A 298 6.78 -10.31 -16.21
C VAL A 298 7.57 -9.46 -15.23
N GLY A 299 7.46 -9.83 -13.94
CA GLY A 299 8.14 -9.16 -12.85
C GLY A 299 7.51 -7.85 -12.39
N SER A 300 6.30 -7.50 -12.87
CA SER A 300 5.51 -6.43 -12.27
C SER A 300 4.80 -6.93 -11.01
N ARG A 301 4.65 -6.02 -10.04
CA ARG A 301 3.85 -6.23 -8.85
C ARG A 301 2.55 -5.45 -8.98
N TRP A 302 1.42 -6.11 -8.71
CA TRP A 302 0.15 -5.41 -8.65
C TRP A 302 0.02 -4.51 -7.42
N VAL A 303 -0.29 -3.25 -7.66
CA VAL A 303 -0.71 -2.27 -6.64
C VAL A 303 -1.62 -1.25 -7.31
N ALA A 304 -2.92 -1.29 -7.05
CA ALA A 304 -3.86 -0.31 -7.63
C ALA A 304 -3.35 1.12 -7.44
N GLY A 305 -3.37 1.95 -8.51
CA GLY A 305 -2.63 3.21 -8.51
C GLY A 305 -3.03 4.20 -7.41
N GLY A 306 -4.33 4.27 -7.05
CA GLY A 306 -4.77 5.09 -5.91
C GLY A 306 -4.21 4.60 -4.57
N GLN A 307 -4.08 3.29 -4.41
CA GLN A 307 -3.47 2.69 -3.23
C GLN A 307 -1.95 2.88 -3.22
N LEU A 308 -1.30 2.80 -4.38
CA LEU A 308 0.13 3.09 -4.50
C LEU A 308 0.47 4.52 -4.06
N VAL A 309 -0.33 5.52 -4.45
CA VAL A 309 -0.15 6.90 -3.97
C VAL A 309 -0.37 6.98 -2.46
N GLN A 310 -1.43 6.35 -1.95
CA GLN A 310 -1.77 6.37 -0.52
C GLN A 310 -0.69 5.74 0.35
N GLU A 311 -0.13 4.61 -0.08
CA GLU A 311 0.78 3.76 0.69
C GLU A 311 2.16 3.64 0.02
N THR A 312 2.68 4.74 -0.55
CA THR A 312 3.93 4.72 -1.30
C THR A 312 5.09 4.21 -0.45
N ASP A 313 5.24 4.68 0.80
CA ASP A 313 6.32 4.28 1.68
C ASP A 313 6.24 2.79 2.09
N HIS A 314 5.02 2.23 2.07
CA HIS A 314 4.81 0.81 2.29
C HIS A 314 5.19 -0.04 1.06
N ASN A 315 4.88 0.44 -0.14
CA ASN A 315 5.10 -0.32 -1.38
C ASN A 315 6.51 -0.13 -1.97
N ALA A 316 7.07 1.07 -1.87
CA ALA A 316 8.39 1.45 -2.35
C ALA A 316 9.24 1.95 -1.18
N ALA A 317 9.78 1.02 -0.39
CA ALA A 317 10.51 1.34 0.85
C ALA A 317 11.87 2.04 0.61
N VAL A 318 12.45 1.90 -0.57
CA VAL A 318 13.77 2.47 -0.89
C VAL A 318 13.61 3.87 -1.46
N ARG A 319 13.92 4.90 -0.66
CA ARG A 319 14.00 6.27 -1.16
C ARG A 319 15.17 6.39 -2.14
N GLY A 320 15.00 7.19 -3.19
CA GLY A 320 16.00 7.31 -4.27
C GLY A 320 15.87 6.25 -5.39
N ALA A 321 14.99 5.26 -5.23
CA ALA A 321 14.71 4.27 -6.27
C ALA A 321 13.92 4.85 -7.46
N ARG A 322 13.92 4.12 -8.58
CA ARG A 322 13.07 4.37 -9.75
C ARG A 322 11.75 3.62 -9.60
N ILE A 323 10.65 4.25 -10.03
CA ILE A 323 9.32 3.63 -10.10
C ILE A 323 8.88 3.62 -11.57
N VAL A 324 8.52 2.47 -12.08
CA VAL A 324 7.92 2.28 -13.42
C VAL A 324 6.49 1.82 -13.25
N LEU A 325 5.56 2.53 -13.87
CA LEU A 325 4.13 2.21 -13.83
C LEU A 325 3.68 1.55 -15.13
N VAL A 326 2.84 0.53 -15.00
CA VAL A 326 2.29 -0.28 -16.08
C VAL A 326 0.77 -0.18 -16.09
N ASP A 327 0.19 0.17 -17.24
CA ASP A 327 -1.25 0.30 -17.46
C ASP A 327 -1.54 0.25 -18.96
N ASP A 328 -2.37 -0.65 -19.42
CA ASP A 328 -2.70 -0.79 -20.83
C ASP A 328 -3.53 0.36 -21.41
N GLN A 329 -4.28 1.08 -20.57
CA GLN A 329 -5.00 2.30 -20.94
C GLN A 329 -4.17 3.57 -20.76
N LEU A 330 -3.03 3.48 -20.08
CA LEU A 330 -2.09 4.56 -19.77
C LEU A 330 -2.64 5.68 -18.87
N VAL A 331 -3.95 5.93 -18.84
CA VAL A 331 -4.57 7.02 -18.06
C VAL A 331 -4.29 6.85 -16.57
N ARG A 332 -4.50 5.64 -16.03
CA ARG A 332 -4.23 5.33 -14.61
C ARG A 332 -2.75 5.51 -14.26
N ALA A 333 -1.87 5.03 -15.15
CA ALA A 333 -0.43 5.15 -14.95
C ALA A 333 0.04 6.61 -14.96
N TYR A 334 -0.38 7.42 -15.94
CA TYR A 334 0.01 8.83 -16.01
C TYR A 334 -0.56 9.65 -14.85
N MET A 335 -1.82 9.42 -14.46
CA MET A 335 -2.42 10.09 -13.30
C MET A 335 -1.72 9.73 -12.00
N THR A 336 -1.46 8.44 -11.76
CA THR A 336 -0.69 7.96 -10.59
C THR A 336 0.73 8.53 -10.59
N ALA A 337 1.42 8.47 -11.74
CA ALA A 337 2.77 9.00 -11.89
C ALA A 337 2.85 10.51 -11.60
N SER A 338 1.83 11.28 -12.01
CA SER A 338 1.79 12.72 -11.75
C SER A 338 1.81 13.04 -10.25
N TRP A 339 1.12 12.26 -9.43
CA TRP A 339 1.13 12.41 -7.97
C TRP A 339 2.46 11.99 -7.35
N LEU A 340 2.97 10.82 -7.74
CA LEU A 340 4.26 10.33 -7.25
C LEU A 340 5.42 11.27 -7.63
N GLY A 341 5.40 11.85 -8.84
CA GLY A 341 6.37 12.85 -9.27
C GLY A 341 6.32 14.12 -8.40
N GLN A 342 5.11 14.59 -8.04
CA GLN A 342 4.94 15.71 -7.12
C GLN A 342 5.39 15.38 -5.68
N MET A 343 5.33 14.10 -5.27
CA MET A 343 5.89 13.59 -4.02
C MET A 343 7.42 13.35 -4.10
N ASN A 344 8.06 13.86 -5.15
CA ASN A 344 9.51 13.81 -5.38
C ASN A 344 10.09 12.39 -5.62
N TRP A 345 9.28 11.50 -6.22
CA TRP A 345 9.77 10.23 -6.75
C TRP A 345 10.28 10.38 -8.19
N GLU A 346 11.25 9.56 -8.57
CA GLU A 346 11.66 9.39 -9.96
C GLU A 346 10.77 8.36 -10.62
N VAL A 347 9.81 8.84 -11.44
CA VAL A 347 8.72 8.00 -11.97
C VAL A 347 8.74 7.96 -13.48
N TYR A 348 8.47 6.79 -14.00
CA TYR A 348 8.35 6.49 -15.42
C TYR A 348 7.02 5.79 -15.72
N VAL A 349 6.48 6.02 -16.89
CA VAL A 349 5.34 5.27 -17.44
C VAL A 349 5.82 4.43 -18.60
N LEU A 350 5.54 3.13 -18.57
CA LEU A 350 5.85 2.22 -19.68
C LEU A 350 4.82 2.40 -20.79
N GLU A 351 5.28 2.71 -22.02
CA GLU A 351 4.50 2.60 -23.23
C GLU A 351 5.03 1.45 -24.09
N THR A 352 4.19 0.51 -24.45
CA THR A 352 4.53 -0.67 -25.25
C THR A 352 3.28 -1.29 -25.87
N GLU A 353 3.45 -2.29 -26.72
CA GLU A 353 2.37 -3.16 -27.21
C GLU A 353 1.96 -4.12 -26.07
N PHE A 354 1.09 -3.68 -25.18
CA PHE A 354 0.73 -4.38 -23.95
C PHE A 354 0.19 -5.77 -24.19
N LYS A 355 -0.62 -5.98 -25.24
CA LYS A 355 -1.16 -7.29 -25.57
C LYS A 355 -0.06 -8.34 -25.80
N ALA A 356 1.09 -7.93 -26.35
CA ALA A 356 2.24 -8.79 -26.56
C ALA A 356 3.15 -8.87 -25.31
N ALA A 357 3.12 -7.86 -24.45
CA ALA A 357 3.98 -7.77 -23.27
C ALA A 357 3.39 -8.47 -22.03
N PHE A 358 2.06 -8.61 -21.94
CA PHE A 358 1.38 -9.25 -20.81
C PHE A 358 1.37 -10.76 -20.97
N THR A 359 2.44 -11.42 -20.57
CA THR A 359 2.70 -12.85 -20.77
C THR A 359 2.56 -13.70 -19.51
N GLU A 360 2.49 -13.09 -18.33
CA GLU A 360 2.20 -13.78 -17.07
C GLU A 360 0.73 -13.63 -16.68
N GLN A 361 0.22 -14.61 -15.93
CA GLN A 361 -1.15 -14.66 -15.43
C GLN A 361 -1.16 -15.11 -13.95
N GLY A 362 -2.24 -14.79 -13.25
CA GLY A 362 -2.43 -15.17 -11.86
C GLY A 362 -2.16 -14.03 -10.88
N ALA A 363 -2.53 -14.26 -9.62
CA ALA A 363 -2.34 -13.27 -8.56
C ALA A 363 -0.85 -13.12 -8.21
N TRP A 364 -0.45 -11.89 -7.87
CA TRP A 364 0.88 -11.64 -7.36
C TRP A 364 1.16 -12.44 -6.08
N LYS A 365 2.36 -13.00 -5.98
CA LYS A 365 2.82 -13.72 -4.79
C LYS A 365 4.12 -13.12 -4.27
N PRO A 366 4.26 -12.93 -2.94
CA PRO A 366 5.49 -12.42 -2.38
C PRO A 366 6.64 -13.41 -2.58
N GLN A 367 7.83 -12.88 -2.84
CA GLN A 367 9.07 -13.65 -2.78
C GLN A 367 9.49 -13.75 -1.31
N VAL A 368 9.82 -14.95 -0.86
CA VAL A 368 10.24 -15.22 0.52
C VAL A 368 11.66 -15.78 0.50
N PRO A 369 12.59 -15.20 1.27
CA PRO A 369 13.96 -15.70 1.32
C PRO A 369 14.04 -17.04 2.06
N LEU A 370 14.90 -17.93 1.57
CA LEU A 370 15.25 -19.19 2.24
C LEU A 370 14.04 -20.06 2.63
N VAL A 371 13.04 -20.17 1.77
CA VAL A 371 11.88 -21.06 1.98
C VAL A 371 12.39 -22.49 2.17
N LYS A 372 12.01 -23.11 3.30
CA LYS A 372 12.16 -24.56 3.51
C LYS A 372 10.82 -25.22 3.25
N GLU A 373 10.84 -26.39 2.63
CA GLU A 373 9.66 -27.24 2.59
C GLU A 373 9.29 -27.60 4.04
N ILE A 374 8.06 -27.27 4.42
CA ILE A 374 7.47 -27.64 5.70
C ILE A 374 6.29 -28.57 5.41
N PRO A 375 6.06 -29.59 6.25
CA PRO A 375 4.91 -30.46 6.10
C PRO A 375 3.61 -29.65 6.21
N LEU A 376 2.74 -29.77 5.20
CA LEU A 376 1.41 -29.19 5.22
C LEU A 376 0.38 -30.21 5.65
N ILE A 377 -0.60 -29.78 6.43
CA ILE A 377 -1.70 -30.62 6.89
C ILE A 377 -3.03 -30.05 6.37
N SER A 378 -3.90 -30.91 5.85
CA SER A 378 -5.23 -30.49 5.42
C SER A 378 -6.15 -30.20 6.64
N PRO A 379 -7.20 -29.37 6.49
CA PRO A 379 -8.15 -29.13 7.58
C PRO A 379 -8.78 -30.42 8.15
N ARG A 380 -9.07 -31.39 7.29
CA ARG A 380 -9.59 -32.71 7.72
C ARG A 380 -8.57 -33.47 8.54
N ALA A 381 -7.34 -33.58 8.05
CA ALA A 381 -6.27 -34.28 8.76
C ALA A 381 -5.91 -33.59 10.09
N LEU A 382 -6.00 -32.24 10.15
CA LEU A 382 -5.81 -31.49 11.40
C LEU A 382 -6.93 -31.81 12.42
N ALA A 383 -8.17 -31.92 11.98
CA ALA A 383 -9.29 -32.30 12.84
C ALA A 383 -9.12 -33.72 13.42
N GLU A 384 -8.65 -34.67 12.61
CA GLU A 384 -8.31 -36.04 13.04
C GLU A 384 -7.10 -36.06 14.01
N LEU A 385 -6.04 -35.30 13.68
CA LEU A 385 -4.85 -35.20 14.53
C LEU A 385 -5.17 -34.64 15.93
N LYS A 386 -6.04 -33.63 16.00
CA LYS A 386 -6.50 -33.01 17.25
C LYS A 386 -7.24 -34.00 18.18
N GLN A 387 -7.86 -35.03 17.62
CA GLN A 387 -8.54 -36.08 18.42
C GLN A 387 -7.60 -37.14 18.93
N GLN A 388 -6.45 -37.34 18.26
CA GLN A 388 -5.55 -38.45 18.52
C GLN A 388 -4.32 -38.03 19.33
N LYS A 389 -3.93 -36.74 19.30
CA LYS A 389 -2.69 -36.24 19.86
C LYS A 389 -2.87 -34.96 20.65
N ASP A 390 -2.01 -34.78 21.66
CA ASP A 390 -1.92 -33.52 22.39
C ASP A 390 -1.06 -32.52 21.58
N ILE A 391 -1.73 -31.65 20.84
CA ILE A 391 -1.09 -30.67 19.94
C ILE A 391 -1.41 -29.25 20.34
N ALA A 392 -0.47 -28.32 20.07
CA ALA A 392 -0.72 -26.89 20.08
C ALA A 392 -1.05 -26.40 18.67
N ILE A 393 -2.05 -25.54 18.53
CA ILE A 393 -2.42 -24.93 17.26
C ILE A 393 -2.42 -23.42 17.45
N TRP A 394 -1.62 -22.73 16.67
CA TRP A 394 -1.51 -21.26 16.73
C TRP A 394 -1.78 -20.60 15.39
N ASP A 395 -2.46 -19.47 15.44
CA ASP A 395 -2.68 -18.63 14.28
C ASP A 395 -1.72 -17.44 14.33
N VAL A 396 -0.90 -17.31 13.30
CA VAL A 396 0.11 -16.24 13.15
C VAL A 396 -0.28 -15.17 12.13
N LEU A 397 -1.55 -15.12 11.74
CA LEU A 397 -2.11 -14.05 10.91
C LEU A 397 -2.02 -12.69 11.62
N PRO A 398 -2.02 -11.57 10.88
CA PRO A 398 -2.32 -10.27 11.46
C PRO A 398 -3.63 -10.31 12.25
N PHE A 399 -3.65 -9.72 13.44
CA PHE A 399 -4.80 -9.82 14.37
C PHE A 399 -6.14 -9.43 13.75
N ALA A 400 -6.14 -8.42 12.88
CA ALA A 400 -7.34 -8.01 12.16
C ALA A 400 -7.90 -9.12 11.23
N GLN A 401 -7.04 -9.95 10.65
CA GLN A 401 -7.45 -11.10 9.83
C GLN A 401 -7.92 -12.26 10.70
N TYR A 402 -7.21 -12.56 11.77
CA TYR A 402 -7.65 -13.54 12.80
C TYR A 402 -9.05 -13.22 13.31
N LYS A 403 -9.35 -11.96 13.59
CA LYS A 403 -10.70 -11.52 14.01
C LYS A 403 -11.79 -11.73 12.95
N LYS A 404 -11.45 -11.64 11.67
CA LYS A 404 -12.41 -11.89 10.57
C LYS A 404 -12.77 -13.37 10.44
N GLY A 405 -11.85 -14.26 10.78
CA GLY A 405 -12.07 -15.70 10.75
C GLY A 405 -10.80 -16.47 11.04
N HIS A 406 -10.89 -17.46 11.91
CA HIS A 406 -9.80 -18.36 12.30
C HIS A 406 -10.32 -19.75 12.61
N VAL A 407 -9.45 -20.73 12.71
CA VAL A 407 -9.82 -22.11 13.09
C VAL A 407 -10.37 -22.12 14.52
N PRO A 408 -11.55 -22.72 14.78
CA PRO A 408 -12.16 -22.72 16.11
C PRO A 408 -11.26 -23.27 17.20
N GLY A 409 -11.11 -22.52 18.29
CA GLY A 409 -10.30 -22.91 19.46
C GLY A 409 -8.80 -22.77 19.28
N VAL A 410 -8.35 -22.01 18.28
CA VAL A 410 -6.95 -21.70 18.03
C VAL A 410 -6.56 -20.38 18.68
N ALA A 411 -5.42 -20.35 19.37
CA ALA A 411 -4.87 -19.11 19.94
C ALA A 411 -4.16 -18.28 18.88
N TRP A 412 -4.35 -16.96 18.95
CA TRP A 412 -3.57 -16.03 18.14
C TRP A 412 -2.22 -15.72 18.80
N LEU A 413 -1.16 -15.69 18.00
CA LEU A 413 0.18 -15.31 18.43
C LEU A 413 0.84 -14.37 17.43
N LEU A 414 1.69 -13.48 17.95
CA LEU A 414 2.66 -12.79 17.11
C LEU A 414 3.74 -13.78 16.67
N LYS A 415 3.99 -13.88 15.37
CA LYS A 415 5.04 -14.75 14.83
C LYS A 415 6.40 -14.46 15.46
N ALA A 416 6.71 -13.21 15.78
CA ALA A 416 7.95 -12.82 16.42
C ALA A 416 8.17 -13.53 17.78
N ASP A 417 7.12 -13.85 18.51
CA ASP A 417 7.17 -14.42 19.85
C ASP A 417 7.10 -15.96 19.84
N THR A 418 6.83 -16.56 18.68
CA THR A 418 6.62 -18.02 18.55
C THR A 418 7.82 -18.83 19.04
N ILE A 419 9.05 -18.38 18.78
CA ILE A 419 10.27 -19.10 19.17
C ILE A 419 10.42 -19.14 20.70
N GLU A 420 10.13 -18.06 21.38
CA GLU A 420 10.21 -17.98 22.85
C GLU A 420 9.15 -18.86 23.53
N LEU A 421 7.95 -18.87 22.95
CA LEU A 421 6.86 -19.72 23.43
C LEU A 421 7.14 -21.21 23.26
N ILE A 422 7.69 -21.64 22.12
CA ILE A 422 8.06 -23.02 21.88
C ILE A 422 9.09 -23.53 22.92
N GLN A 423 9.90 -22.66 23.49
CA GLN A 423 10.88 -23.02 24.51
C GLN A 423 10.27 -23.25 25.91
N GLN A 424 9.02 -22.84 26.13
CA GLN A 424 8.35 -23.06 27.40
C GLN A 424 8.00 -24.54 27.59
N ALA A 425 8.14 -25.04 28.83
CA ALA A 425 7.99 -26.47 29.15
C ALA A 425 6.66 -27.08 28.72
N GLU A 426 5.57 -26.32 28.80
CA GLU A 426 4.22 -26.77 28.40
C GLU A 426 4.11 -27.07 26.91
N PHE A 427 4.83 -26.30 26.05
CA PHE A 427 4.81 -26.53 24.60
C PHE A 427 5.86 -27.55 24.15
N GLN A 428 6.95 -27.69 24.91
CA GLN A 428 7.93 -28.78 24.73
C GLN A 428 7.31 -30.16 24.97
N ALA A 429 6.27 -30.24 25.81
CA ALA A 429 5.55 -31.46 26.10
C ALA A 429 4.55 -31.86 25.01
N LYS A 430 4.21 -30.97 24.07
CA LYS A 430 3.26 -31.27 23.00
C LYS A 430 3.85 -32.18 21.93
N GLU A 431 3.04 -33.11 21.42
CA GLU A 431 3.45 -34.03 20.36
C GLU A 431 3.67 -33.36 19.01
N ALA A 432 2.98 -32.27 18.76
CA ALA A 432 3.17 -31.43 17.58
C ALA A 432 2.70 -29.99 17.82
N ILE A 433 3.28 -29.04 17.07
CA ILE A 433 2.82 -27.66 16.98
C ILE A 433 2.39 -27.43 15.53
N VAL A 434 1.17 -26.97 15.36
CA VAL A 434 0.61 -26.62 14.04
C VAL A 434 0.42 -25.12 13.96
N LEU A 435 0.97 -24.49 12.91
CA LEU A 435 0.78 -23.07 12.64
C LEU A 435 -0.27 -22.89 11.54
N THR A 436 -1.17 -21.96 11.74
CA THR A 436 -2.12 -21.52 10.70
C THR A 436 -1.78 -20.10 10.25
N CYS A 437 -1.82 -19.88 8.95
CA CYS A 437 -1.74 -18.56 8.33
C CYS A 437 -2.52 -18.56 7.01
N GLY A 438 -2.92 -17.38 6.53
CA GLY A 438 -3.79 -17.26 5.35
C GLY A 438 -3.22 -17.82 4.04
N ALA A 439 -1.90 -17.93 3.93
CA ALA A 439 -1.23 -18.33 2.70
C ALA A 439 -0.22 -19.49 2.89
N ALA A 440 -0.12 -20.07 4.08
CA ALA A 440 0.89 -21.08 4.44
C ALA A 440 2.35 -20.65 4.11
N ILE A 441 2.65 -19.36 4.10
CA ILE A 441 3.95 -18.77 3.73
C ILE A 441 4.68 -18.21 4.98
N LEU A 442 3.94 -17.94 6.06
CA LEU A 442 4.48 -17.31 7.29
C LEU A 442 5.19 -18.30 8.20
#